data_bd04c8c95d7f158afa23d483ca8fa4d1
#
_entry.id   bd04c8c95d7f158afa23d483ca8fa4d1
#
_cell.length_a   1.000
_cell.length_b   1.000
_cell.length_c   1.000
_cell.angle_alpha   90.00
_cell.angle_beta   90.00
_cell.angle_gamma   90.00
#
_symmetry.space_group_name_H-M   'P 1'
#
loop_
_entity.id
_entity.type
_entity.pdbx_description
1 polymer ?
#
loop_
_entity_poly.entity_id
_entity_poly.type
_entity_poly.pdbx_seq_one_letter_code
_entity_poly.pdbx_strand_id
1 'polypeptide(L)'
;MQKTSKTYEDLLEKMKSEISQGQVTISELKGKLTVNMVDAVLFDSGKAEIKPEGLIVLQKVIDILKNIKDKSIRIEGHTDNDQIGGALAKKYQTNWELSAARAINVTRYLQQQGIDPLNLSAIAYGEFKPVAANDSREGKAKNRRIEIILVPKE
;
A
#
# COMPACT_ATOMS: atom_id res chain seq x y z
N MET A 1 3.40 -0.62 -28.87
CA MET A 1 2.52 0.00 -27.87
C MET A 1 1.99 -1.04 -26.92
N GLN A 2 2.23 -0.90 -25.62
CA GLN A 2 1.71 -1.83 -24.64
C GLN A 2 0.23 -1.57 -24.38
N LYS A 3 -0.57 -2.62 -24.45
CA LYS A 3 -1.96 -2.53 -24.02
C LYS A 3 -2.01 -2.49 -22.51
N THR A 4 -2.80 -1.56 -21.96
CA THR A 4 -3.11 -1.57 -20.54
C THR A 4 -4.02 -2.77 -20.25
N SER A 5 -3.85 -3.38 -19.09
CA SER A 5 -4.70 -4.50 -18.69
C SER A 5 -6.09 -4.00 -18.31
N LYS A 6 -7.06 -4.90 -18.41
CA LYS A 6 -8.42 -4.60 -17.95
C LYS A 6 -8.43 -4.27 -16.44
N THR A 7 -7.62 -4.98 -15.67
CA THR A 7 -7.51 -4.72 -14.22
C THR A 7 -7.06 -3.30 -13.95
N TYR A 8 -6.05 -2.82 -14.69
CA TYR A 8 -5.57 -1.44 -14.57
C TYR A 8 -6.68 -0.44 -14.88
N GLU A 9 -7.39 -0.66 -15.98
CA GLU A 9 -8.50 0.22 -16.38
C GLU A 9 -9.63 0.21 -15.35
N ASP A 10 -9.99 -0.96 -14.83
CA ASP A 10 -11.04 -1.09 -13.81
C ASP A 10 -10.65 -0.37 -12.52
N LEU A 11 -9.38 -0.47 -12.12
CA LEU A 11 -8.88 0.24 -10.93
C LEU A 11 -8.90 1.75 -11.14
N LEU A 12 -8.48 2.24 -12.31
CA LEU A 12 -8.52 3.67 -12.61
C LEU A 12 -9.95 4.22 -12.49
N GLU A 13 -10.91 3.49 -13.02
CA GLU A 13 -12.32 3.90 -12.97
C GLU A 13 -12.85 3.86 -11.55
N LYS A 14 -12.61 2.75 -10.83
CA LYS A 14 -13.11 2.56 -9.47
C LYS A 14 -12.52 3.57 -8.49
N MET A 15 -11.25 3.96 -8.69
CA MET A 15 -10.51 4.81 -7.77
C MET A 15 -10.39 6.25 -8.26
N LYS A 16 -11.18 6.64 -9.22
CA LYS A 16 -11.11 7.96 -9.86
C LYS A 16 -11.12 9.12 -8.85
N SER A 17 -11.99 9.06 -7.85
CA SER A 17 -12.10 10.08 -6.81
C SER A 17 -10.83 10.15 -5.96
N GLU A 18 -10.34 9.00 -5.53
CA GLU A 18 -9.12 8.93 -4.70
C GLU A 18 -7.89 9.40 -5.47
N ILE A 19 -7.81 9.06 -6.75
CA ILE A 19 -6.72 9.53 -7.61
C ILE A 19 -6.77 11.05 -7.76
N SER A 20 -7.96 11.59 -8.00
CA SER A 20 -8.18 13.03 -8.14
C SER A 20 -7.76 13.81 -6.89
N GLN A 21 -7.94 13.21 -5.72
CA GLN A 21 -7.59 13.83 -4.44
C GLN A 21 -6.13 13.61 -4.03
N GLY A 22 -5.34 12.94 -4.87
CA GLY A 22 -3.94 12.65 -4.57
C GLY A 22 -3.72 11.56 -3.53
N GLN A 23 -4.75 10.81 -3.19
CA GLN A 23 -4.69 9.75 -2.17
C GLN A 23 -4.10 8.44 -2.71
N VAL A 24 -4.32 8.19 -3.99
CA VAL A 24 -3.96 6.95 -4.65
C VAL A 24 -3.33 7.26 -6.01
N THR A 25 -2.30 6.52 -6.37
CA THR A 25 -1.78 6.50 -7.74
C THR A 25 -1.71 5.05 -8.20
N ILE A 26 -1.96 4.83 -9.49
CA ILE A 26 -1.95 3.48 -10.06
C ILE A 26 -1.08 3.52 -11.31
N SER A 27 -0.16 2.54 -11.40
CA SER A 27 0.72 2.43 -12.57
C SER A 27 0.81 0.98 -13.01
N GLU A 28 1.09 0.79 -14.29
CA GLU A 28 1.33 -0.54 -14.85
C GLU A 28 2.53 -0.46 -15.75
N LEU A 29 3.52 -1.31 -15.49
CA LEU A 29 4.76 -1.34 -16.24
C LEU A 29 5.29 -2.77 -16.31
N LYS A 30 5.48 -3.28 -17.52
CA LYS A 30 6.07 -4.60 -17.78
C LYS A 30 5.36 -5.73 -17.01
N GLY A 31 4.03 -5.71 -17.02
CA GLY A 31 3.22 -6.73 -16.35
C GLY A 31 3.11 -6.56 -14.85
N LYS A 32 3.71 -5.51 -14.30
CA LYS A 32 3.65 -5.20 -12.87
C LYS A 32 2.69 -4.04 -12.65
N LEU A 33 1.62 -4.28 -11.92
CA LEU A 33 0.62 -3.26 -11.62
C LEU A 33 0.75 -2.86 -10.16
N THR A 34 0.91 -1.55 -9.92
CA THR A 34 1.12 -1.01 -8.58
C THR A 34 -0.01 -0.06 -8.21
N VAL A 35 -0.64 -0.32 -7.07
CA VAL A 35 -1.59 0.60 -6.44
C VAL A 35 -0.88 1.20 -5.24
N ASN A 36 -0.59 2.50 -5.30
CA ASN A 36 0.13 3.22 -4.27
C ASN A 36 -0.84 4.10 -3.48
N MET A 37 -0.85 3.93 -2.16
CA MET A 37 -1.73 4.69 -1.26
C MET A 37 -0.89 5.38 -0.20
N VAL A 38 -1.06 6.71 -0.05
CA VAL A 38 -0.36 7.45 0.99
C VAL A 38 -0.87 7.04 2.37
N ASP A 39 -0.01 7.09 3.39
CA ASP A 39 -0.38 6.57 4.71
C ASP A 39 -1.53 7.33 5.36
N ALA A 40 -1.66 8.61 5.09
CA ALA A 40 -2.72 9.44 5.68
C ALA A 40 -4.13 8.94 5.32
N VAL A 41 -4.27 8.23 4.21
CA VAL A 41 -5.55 7.62 3.82
C VAL A 41 -5.86 6.41 4.69
N LEU A 42 -4.85 5.66 5.07
CA LEU A 42 -5.01 4.37 5.72
C LEU A 42 -4.83 4.41 7.23
N PHE A 43 -3.94 5.26 7.74
CA PHE A 43 -3.52 5.22 9.14
C PHE A 43 -3.46 6.60 9.75
N ASP A 44 -3.68 6.66 11.06
CA ASP A 44 -3.31 7.84 11.83
C ASP A 44 -1.80 7.82 12.09
N SER A 45 -1.24 9.00 12.38
CA SER A 45 0.20 9.15 12.59
C SER A 45 0.72 8.15 13.65
N GLY A 46 1.76 7.40 13.28
CA GLY A 46 2.39 6.44 14.17
C GLY A 46 1.57 5.20 14.48
N LYS A 47 0.41 5.02 13.86
CA LYS A 47 -0.43 3.86 14.09
C LYS A 47 -0.38 2.89 12.93
N ALA A 48 -0.59 1.61 13.24
CA ALA A 48 -0.66 0.55 12.22
C ALA A 48 -2.09 0.02 12.03
N GLU A 49 -3.03 0.42 12.89
CA GLU A 49 -4.44 0.07 12.71
C GLU A 49 -5.02 0.86 11.56
N ILE A 50 -5.69 0.17 10.65
CA ILE A 50 -6.32 0.81 9.49
C ILE A 50 -7.55 1.57 9.98
N LYS A 51 -7.61 2.88 9.67
CA LYS A 51 -8.75 3.69 10.08
C LYS A 51 -9.95 3.45 9.15
N PRO A 52 -11.19 3.81 9.58
CA PRO A 52 -12.39 3.50 8.80
C PRO A 52 -12.35 3.99 7.36
N GLU A 53 -11.81 5.18 7.09
CA GLU A 53 -11.68 5.71 5.73
C GLU A 53 -10.76 4.84 4.88
N GLY A 54 -9.71 4.30 5.49
CA GLY A 54 -8.78 3.41 4.81
C GLY A 54 -9.43 2.09 4.41
N LEU A 55 -10.29 1.56 5.27
CA LEU A 55 -11.01 0.33 4.95
C LEU A 55 -11.90 0.50 3.73
N ILE A 56 -12.53 1.67 3.57
CA ILE A 56 -13.38 1.97 2.42
C ILE A 56 -12.54 1.97 1.14
N VAL A 57 -11.38 2.63 1.17
CA VAL A 57 -10.49 2.72 0.00
C VAL A 57 -9.95 1.33 -0.36
N LEU A 58 -9.50 0.58 0.66
CA LEU A 58 -9.00 -0.79 0.44
C LEU A 58 -10.08 -1.70 -0.14
N GLN A 59 -11.33 -1.55 0.30
CA GLN A 59 -12.42 -2.41 -0.19
C GLN A 59 -12.63 -2.21 -1.69
N LYS A 60 -12.46 -1.01 -2.20
CA LYS A 60 -12.56 -0.75 -3.64
C LYS A 60 -11.49 -1.53 -4.42
N VAL A 61 -10.28 -1.56 -3.90
CA VAL A 61 -9.19 -2.33 -4.51
C VAL A 61 -9.49 -3.82 -4.41
N ILE A 62 -9.91 -4.28 -3.24
CA ILE A 62 -10.20 -5.70 -2.99
C ILE A 62 -11.30 -6.22 -3.92
N ASP A 63 -12.35 -5.43 -4.15
CA ASP A 63 -13.47 -5.83 -5.01
C ASP A 63 -13.00 -6.19 -6.43
N ILE A 64 -11.91 -5.58 -6.87
CA ILE A 64 -11.32 -5.89 -8.17
C ILE A 64 -10.34 -7.05 -8.04
N LEU A 65 -9.47 -7.02 -7.03
CA LEU A 65 -8.40 -8.01 -6.87
C LEU A 65 -8.89 -9.41 -6.55
N LYS A 66 -10.01 -9.55 -5.85
CA LYS A 66 -10.51 -10.87 -5.46
C LYS A 66 -10.90 -11.74 -6.64
N ASN A 67 -11.09 -11.15 -7.82
CA ASN A 67 -11.39 -11.88 -9.04
C ASN A 67 -10.13 -12.24 -9.84
N ILE A 68 -8.97 -11.82 -9.39
CA ILE A 68 -7.69 -12.05 -10.06
C ILE A 68 -7.04 -13.29 -9.44
N LYS A 69 -6.90 -14.36 -10.21
CA LYS A 69 -6.39 -15.65 -9.71
C LYS A 69 -5.00 -15.98 -10.22
N ASP A 70 -4.53 -15.29 -11.25
CA ASP A 70 -3.27 -15.61 -11.93
C ASP A 70 -2.11 -14.69 -11.51
N LYS A 71 -2.29 -13.89 -10.44
CA LYS A 71 -1.28 -12.96 -9.96
C LYS A 71 -0.97 -13.21 -8.50
N SER A 72 0.26 -12.92 -8.12
CA SER A 72 0.65 -12.78 -6.72
C SER A 72 0.50 -11.33 -6.32
N ILE A 73 0.10 -11.10 -5.07
CA ILE A 73 -0.16 -9.76 -4.55
C ILE A 73 0.83 -9.49 -3.42
N ARG A 74 1.66 -8.47 -3.60
CA ARG A 74 2.65 -8.05 -2.60
C ARG A 74 2.15 -6.77 -1.94
N ILE A 75 2.19 -6.73 -0.63
CA ILE A 75 1.84 -5.54 0.14
C ILE A 75 3.11 -5.02 0.77
N GLU A 76 3.57 -3.84 0.32
CA GLU A 76 4.82 -3.23 0.76
C GLU A 76 4.55 -2.05 1.66
N GLY A 77 5.19 -2.05 2.84
CA GLY A 77 5.13 -0.93 3.77
C GLY A 77 6.38 -0.07 3.65
N HIS A 78 6.19 1.25 3.58
CA HIS A 78 7.26 2.23 3.45
C HIS A 78 7.04 3.40 4.40
N THR A 79 8.12 3.93 4.96
CA THR A 79 8.08 5.09 5.85
C THR A 79 8.96 6.22 5.28
N ASP A 80 8.87 7.41 5.90
CA ASP A 80 9.89 8.43 5.71
C ASP A 80 11.10 8.10 6.60
N ASN A 81 12.07 9.02 6.67
CA ASN A 81 13.29 8.80 7.45
C ASN A 81 13.23 9.40 8.85
N ASP A 82 12.07 9.85 9.31
CA ASP A 82 11.94 10.31 10.70
C ASP A 82 12.07 9.11 11.62
N GLN A 83 12.95 9.21 12.61
CA GLN A 83 13.19 8.12 13.53
C GLN A 83 12.06 8.03 14.55
N ILE A 84 11.71 6.80 14.89
CA ILE A 84 10.71 6.55 15.92
C ILE A 84 11.32 6.81 17.27
N GLY A 85 10.63 7.60 18.12
CA GLY A 85 11.11 7.91 19.44
C GLY A 85 9.99 7.96 20.46
N GLY A 86 10.35 8.23 21.73
CA GLY A 86 9.40 8.37 22.82
C GLY A 86 8.60 7.10 23.09
N ALA A 87 7.33 7.27 23.42
CA ALA A 87 6.44 6.15 23.76
C ALA A 87 6.22 5.22 22.58
N LEU A 88 6.27 5.73 21.34
CA LEU A 88 6.06 4.93 20.15
C LEU A 88 7.19 3.91 19.95
N ALA A 89 8.40 4.22 20.39
CA ALA A 89 9.55 3.31 20.28
C ALA A 89 9.35 2.03 21.11
N LYS A 90 8.49 2.04 22.10
CA LYS A 90 8.15 0.84 22.87
C LYS A 90 7.31 -0.14 22.05
N LYS A 91 6.52 0.38 21.12
CA LYS A 91 5.66 -0.42 20.27
C LYS A 91 6.34 -0.80 18.96
N TYR A 92 7.03 0.17 18.35
CA TYR A 92 7.75 -0.03 17.10
C TYR A 92 9.17 0.51 17.30
N GLN A 93 10.12 -0.37 17.39
CA GLN A 93 11.50 -0.01 17.71
C GLN A 93 12.12 0.86 16.62
N THR A 94 11.86 0.53 15.36
CA THR A 94 12.37 1.28 14.20
C THR A 94 11.30 1.37 13.13
N ASN A 95 11.61 2.06 12.04
CA ASN A 95 10.72 2.12 10.88
C ASN A 95 10.53 0.75 10.21
N TRP A 96 11.48 -0.19 10.42
CA TRP A 96 11.28 -1.57 9.97
C TRP A 96 10.03 -2.18 10.59
N GLU A 97 9.91 -2.09 11.92
CA GLU A 97 8.77 -2.68 12.63
C GLU A 97 7.46 -1.96 12.31
N LEU A 98 7.49 -0.64 12.19
CA LEU A 98 6.27 0.11 11.84
C LEU A 98 5.79 -0.26 10.43
N SER A 99 6.69 -0.28 9.44
CA SER A 99 6.31 -0.64 8.07
C SER A 99 5.83 -2.09 7.99
N ALA A 100 6.46 -2.98 8.77
CA ALA A 100 6.03 -4.39 8.83
C ALA A 100 4.62 -4.49 9.41
N ALA A 101 4.33 -3.82 10.54
CA ALA A 101 3.02 -3.88 11.18
C ALA A 101 1.92 -3.36 10.25
N ARG A 102 2.20 -2.27 9.54
CA ARG A 102 1.25 -1.69 8.60
C ARG A 102 0.99 -2.62 7.41
N ALA A 103 2.05 -3.17 6.82
CA ALA A 103 1.92 -4.10 5.70
C ALA A 103 1.15 -5.36 6.11
N ILE A 104 1.45 -5.89 7.29
CA ILE A 104 0.78 -7.08 7.82
C ILE A 104 -0.71 -6.81 8.03
N ASN A 105 -1.07 -5.67 8.62
CA ASN A 105 -2.47 -5.36 8.88
C ASN A 105 -3.28 -5.22 7.59
N VAL A 106 -2.70 -4.61 6.56
CA VAL A 106 -3.34 -4.53 5.25
C VAL A 106 -3.49 -5.94 4.65
N THR A 107 -2.44 -6.75 4.71
CA THR A 107 -2.46 -8.12 4.18
C THR A 107 -3.54 -8.95 4.87
N ARG A 108 -3.64 -8.86 6.19
CA ARG A 108 -4.66 -9.58 6.95
C ARG A 108 -6.06 -9.13 6.58
N TYR A 109 -6.26 -7.84 6.35
CA TYR A 109 -7.56 -7.34 5.92
C TYR A 109 -7.94 -7.90 4.55
N LEU A 110 -7.00 -7.95 3.61
CA LEU A 110 -7.24 -8.54 2.30
C LEU A 110 -7.65 -10.01 2.43
N GLN A 111 -6.96 -10.76 3.28
CA GLN A 111 -7.29 -12.15 3.55
C GLN A 111 -8.70 -12.29 4.13
N GLN A 112 -9.05 -11.45 5.10
CA GLN A 112 -10.36 -11.47 5.74
C GLN A 112 -11.49 -11.19 4.75
N GLN A 113 -11.20 -10.40 3.71
CA GLN A 113 -12.18 -10.03 2.70
C GLN A 113 -12.24 -11.02 1.52
N GLY A 114 -11.52 -12.12 1.61
CA GLY A 114 -11.68 -13.23 0.66
C GLY A 114 -10.56 -13.43 -0.34
N ILE A 115 -9.45 -12.70 -0.23
CA ILE A 115 -8.30 -12.96 -1.09
C ILE A 115 -7.51 -14.15 -0.52
N ASP A 116 -7.17 -15.09 -1.40
CA ASP A 116 -6.44 -16.30 -1.04
C ASP A 116 -5.07 -15.95 -0.46
N PRO A 117 -4.78 -16.33 0.79
CA PRO A 117 -3.49 -15.99 1.41
C PRO A 117 -2.29 -16.63 0.71
N LEU A 118 -2.49 -17.68 -0.07
CA LEU A 118 -1.41 -18.28 -0.87
C LEU A 118 -0.86 -17.31 -1.90
N ASN A 119 -1.66 -16.30 -2.27
CA ASN A 119 -1.25 -15.29 -3.25
C ASN A 119 -0.76 -14.00 -2.60
N LEU A 120 -0.73 -13.93 -1.25
CA LEU A 120 -0.39 -12.71 -0.53
C LEU A 120 0.99 -12.78 0.09
N SER A 121 1.69 -11.64 0.10
CA SER A 121 2.92 -11.47 0.88
C SER A 121 2.95 -10.05 1.45
N ALA A 122 3.52 -9.92 2.65
CA ALA A 122 3.72 -8.64 3.31
C ALA A 122 5.22 -8.37 3.38
N ILE A 123 5.65 -7.17 2.97
CA ILE A 123 7.06 -6.82 2.89
C ILE A 123 7.27 -5.48 3.59
N ALA A 124 8.27 -5.42 4.45
CA ALA A 124 8.66 -4.19 5.13
C ALA A 124 9.91 -3.64 4.49
N TYR A 125 9.87 -2.42 4.01
CA TYR A 125 11.05 -1.75 3.47
C TYR A 125 11.57 -0.65 4.40
N GLY A 126 10.80 -0.27 5.42
CA GLY A 126 11.19 0.82 6.29
C GLY A 126 11.34 2.12 5.51
N GLU A 127 12.42 2.86 5.81
CA GLU A 127 12.71 4.15 5.18
C GLU A 127 13.60 4.04 3.93
N PHE A 128 13.97 2.84 3.52
CA PHE A 128 15.09 2.61 2.60
C PHE A 128 14.71 2.51 1.13
N LYS A 129 13.46 2.77 0.78
CA LYS A 129 12.99 2.80 -0.62
C LYS A 129 12.20 4.09 -0.87
N PRO A 130 12.83 5.26 -0.73
CA PRO A 130 12.11 6.53 -0.91
C PRO A 130 11.72 6.75 -2.37
N VAL A 131 10.57 7.38 -2.58
CA VAL A 131 10.11 7.81 -3.91
C VAL A 131 10.25 9.34 -4.06
N ALA A 132 10.58 10.03 -2.98
CA ALA A 132 10.78 11.48 -2.94
C ALA A 132 11.87 11.79 -1.93
N ALA A 133 12.40 13.01 -1.99
CA ALA A 133 13.40 13.45 -1.01
C ALA A 133 12.76 13.64 0.36
N ASN A 134 13.47 13.26 1.42
CA ASN A 134 13.02 13.40 2.81
C ASN A 134 13.38 14.77 3.41
N ASP A 135 13.58 15.77 2.58
CA ASP A 135 13.99 17.12 2.97
C ASP A 135 12.84 18.10 3.07
N SER A 136 11.60 17.63 2.85
CA SER A 136 10.41 18.46 2.93
C SER A 136 9.26 17.64 3.51
N ARG A 137 8.26 18.35 4.05
CA ARG A 137 7.04 17.70 4.53
C ARG A 137 6.35 16.93 3.41
N GLU A 138 6.32 17.51 2.21
CA GLU A 138 5.69 16.89 1.06
C GLU A 138 6.40 15.62 0.62
N GLY A 139 7.73 15.64 0.58
CA GLY A 139 8.52 14.47 0.20
C GLY A 139 8.35 13.34 1.21
N LYS A 140 8.40 13.67 2.51
CA LYS A 140 8.16 12.68 3.56
C LYS A 140 6.78 12.06 3.46
N ALA A 141 5.75 12.87 3.20
CA ALA A 141 4.39 12.37 3.06
C ALA A 141 4.25 11.37 1.89
N LYS A 142 4.97 11.61 0.80
CA LYS A 142 4.98 10.69 -0.35
C LYS A 142 5.68 9.38 -0.01
N ASN A 143 6.70 9.43 0.84
CA ASN A 143 7.44 8.23 1.23
C ASN A 143 6.65 7.34 2.20
N ARG A 144 5.79 7.92 3.03
CA ARG A 144 4.92 7.17 3.94
C ARG A 144 3.74 6.62 3.14
N ARG A 145 3.84 5.33 2.76
CA ARG A 145 2.86 4.74 1.86
C ARG A 145 2.77 3.23 1.99
N ILE A 146 1.69 2.69 1.47
CA ILE A 146 1.52 1.25 1.22
C ILE A 146 1.43 1.08 -0.29
N GLU A 147 2.19 0.14 -0.84
CA GLU A 147 2.07 -0.23 -2.24
C GLU A 147 1.52 -1.65 -2.33
N ILE A 148 0.43 -1.80 -3.07
CA ILE A 148 -0.12 -3.12 -3.40
C ILE A 148 0.29 -3.42 -4.83
N ILE A 149 1.05 -4.50 -5.02
CA ILE A 149 1.69 -4.79 -6.29
C ILE A 149 1.25 -6.17 -6.78
N LEU A 150 0.68 -6.20 -7.99
CA LEU A 150 0.31 -7.44 -8.65
C LEU A 150 1.44 -7.84 -9.59
N VAL A 151 1.96 -9.05 -9.38
CA VAL A 151 3.02 -9.61 -10.22
C VAL A 151 2.58 -10.98 -10.75
N PRO A 152 3.06 -11.38 -11.92
CA PRO A 152 2.76 -12.73 -12.43
C PRO A 152 3.19 -13.80 -11.44
N LYS A 153 2.41 -14.86 -11.31
CA LYS A 153 2.80 -16.01 -10.51
C LYS A 153 4.00 -16.72 -11.16
N GLU A 154 4.90 -17.15 -10.31
CA GLU A 154 6.05 -17.96 -10.75
C GLU A 154 5.66 -19.41 -11.02
#